data_44fcb7bc1fb3ae80d39949968618f893
#
_entry.id   44fcb7bc1fb3ae80d39949968618f893
#
_cell.length_a   1.000
_cell.length_b   1.000
_cell.length_c   1.000
_cell.angle_alpha   90.00
_cell.angle_beta   90.00
_cell.angle_gamma   90.00
#
_symmetry.space_group_name_H-M   'P 1'
#
loop_
_entity.id
_entity.type
_entity.pdbx_description
1 polymer ?
#
loop_
_entity_poly.entity_id
_entity_poly.type
_entity_poly.pdbx_seq_one_letter_code
_entity_poly.pdbx_strand_id
1 'polypeptide(L)'
;MQITDIEYVLGKNKESLEDLGKINPDWMIEKLKDKTGIHSRHTLGDNEDEKSLVIEASKKLLERVNSDNIDGIIHVSQSPFSRLPTSACLIQDILNLPKNMMAFDLIQGCSGFVYGLSVASSMIYQQGLKKV
;
A
#
# COMPACT_ATOMS: atom_id res chain seq x y z
N MET A 1 -7.97 -14.77 11.60
CA MET A 1 -7.97 -13.43 10.95
C MET A 1 -8.71 -13.53 9.61
N GLN A 2 -9.40 -12.48 9.21
CA GLN A 2 -10.11 -12.38 7.93
C GLN A 2 -9.80 -11.00 7.32
N ILE A 3 -9.56 -10.95 6.02
CA ILE A 3 -9.57 -9.68 5.28
C ILE A 3 -11.05 -9.38 4.97
N THR A 4 -11.55 -8.27 5.49
CA THR A 4 -12.96 -7.89 5.36
C THR A 4 -13.20 -6.95 4.19
N ASP A 5 -12.25 -6.06 3.94
CA ASP A 5 -12.35 -5.03 2.92
C ASP A 5 -11.01 -4.83 2.23
N ILE A 6 -11.07 -4.46 0.95
CA ILE A 6 -9.91 -4.13 0.13
C ILE A 6 -10.25 -2.89 -0.67
N GLU A 7 -9.30 -1.95 -0.75
CA GLU A 7 -9.38 -0.79 -1.62
C GLU A 7 -8.01 -0.53 -2.28
N TYR A 8 -8.04 0.08 -3.45
CA TYR A 8 -6.81 0.44 -4.16
C TYR A 8 -6.99 1.72 -4.97
N VAL A 9 -5.88 2.36 -5.28
CA VAL A 9 -5.78 3.50 -6.19
C VAL A 9 -4.61 3.24 -7.13
N LEU A 10 -4.82 3.54 -8.40
CA LEU A 10 -3.80 3.43 -9.43
C LEU A 10 -3.25 4.82 -9.76
N GLY A 11 -1.95 4.91 -9.99
CA GLY A 11 -1.35 6.12 -10.52
C GLY A 11 -1.96 6.49 -11.88
N LYS A 12 -2.00 7.77 -12.19
CA LYS A 12 -2.72 8.31 -13.37
C LYS A 12 -2.07 7.95 -14.69
N ASN A 13 -0.75 7.78 -14.72
CA ASN A 13 -0.06 7.42 -15.94
C ASN A 13 -0.15 5.91 -16.17
N LYS A 14 -0.46 5.52 -17.40
CA LYS A 14 -0.43 4.13 -17.83
C LYS A 14 0.70 3.96 -18.85
N GLU A 15 1.57 3.00 -18.60
CA GLU A 15 2.73 2.68 -19.43
C GLU A 15 2.65 1.22 -19.88
N SER A 16 2.73 0.98 -21.17
CA SER A 16 2.75 -0.37 -21.72
C SER A 16 4.17 -0.96 -21.72
N LEU A 17 4.29 -2.29 -21.82
CA LEU A 17 5.60 -2.91 -22.02
C LEU A 17 6.22 -2.53 -23.35
N GLU A 18 5.41 -2.26 -24.37
CA GLU A 18 5.87 -1.75 -25.66
C GLU A 18 6.55 -0.38 -25.54
N ASP A 19 5.98 0.52 -24.73
CA ASP A 19 6.58 1.84 -24.48
C ASP A 19 7.90 1.70 -23.73
N LEU A 20 7.97 0.79 -22.75
CA LEU A 20 9.22 0.46 -22.07
C LEU A 20 10.26 -0.12 -23.03
N GLY A 21 9.85 -0.95 -23.99
CA GLY A 21 10.74 -1.50 -25.01
C GLY A 21 11.33 -0.44 -25.94
N LYS A 22 10.61 0.63 -26.24
CA LYS A 22 11.14 1.77 -27.01
C LYS A 22 12.30 2.47 -26.30
N ILE A 23 12.22 2.56 -24.97
CA ILE A 23 13.24 3.20 -24.12
C ILE A 23 14.38 2.23 -23.82
N ASN A 24 14.09 0.93 -23.80
CA ASN A 24 15.06 -0.14 -23.49
C ASN A 24 15.12 -1.16 -24.65
N PRO A 25 15.78 -0.84 -25.76
CA PRO A 25 15.74 -1.66 -26.97
C PRO A 25 16.34 -3.06 -26.80
N ASP A 26 17.16 -3.26 -25.78
CA ASP A 26 17.76 -4.57 -25.47
C ASP A 26 16.79 -5.50 -24.69
N TRP A 27 15.63 -5.02 -24.29
CA TRP A 27 14.65 -5.82 -23.58
C TRP A 27 13.86 -6.72 -24.53
N MET A 28 13.76 -7.99 -24.18
CA MET A 28 12.95 -8.96 -24.92
C MET A 28 11.49 -8.89 -24.46
N ILE A 29 10.75 -7.89 -24.94
CA ILE A 29 9.38 -7.56 -24.46
C ILE A 29 8.44 -8.76 -24.52
N GLU A 30 8.43 -9.53 -25.61
CA GLU A 30 7.56 -10.70 -25.73
C GLU A 30 7.89 -11.76 -24.66
N LYS A 31 9.18 -12.01 -24.39
CA LYS A 31 9.56 -12.92 -23.31
C LYS A 31 9.19 -12.40 -21.91
N LEU A 32 9.22 -11.08 -21.71
CA LEU A 32 8.78 -10.48 -20.46
C LEU A 32 7.27 -10.67 -20.27
N LYS A 33 6.48 -10.43 -21.32
CA LYS A 33 5.03 -10.67 -21.29
C LYS A 33 4.71 -12.13 -20.97
N ASP A 34 5.34 -13.05 -21.69
CA ASP A 34 5.13 -14.50 -21.51
C ASP A 34 5.46 -14.98 -20.10
N LYS A 35 6.54 -14.45 -19.51
CA LYS A 35 6.99 -14.84 -18.17
C LYS A 35 6.19 -14.21 -17.05
N THR A 36 5.75 -12.98 -17.21
CA THR A 36 5.15 -12.19 -16.12
C THR A 36 3.64 -12.08 -16.24
N GLY A 37 3.08 -12.23 -17.43
CA GLY A 37 1.68 -11.92 -17.72
C GLY A 37 1.36 -10.42 -17.63
N ILE A 38 2.36 -9.55 -17.47
CA ILE A 38 2.18 -8.10 -17.35
C ILE A 38 2.18 -7.49 -18.75
N HIS A 39 1.16 -6.71 -19.06
CA HIS A 39 1.05 -5.98 -20.33
C HIS A 39 1.25 -4.48 -20.16
N SER A 40 0.88 -3.94 -19.01
CA SER A 40 1.05 -2.53 -18.68
C SER A 40 1.14 -2.35 -17.17
N ARG A 41 1.64 -1.20 -16.75
CA ARG A 41 1.66 -0.77 -15.36
C ARG A 41 1.14 0.65 -15.23
N HIS A 42 0.71 1.01 -14.03
CA HIS A 42 0.44 2.38 -13.66
C HIS A 42 1.63 2.98 -12.92
N THR A 43 1.94 4.22 -13.25
CA THR A 43 2.98 5.02 -12.58
C THR A 43 2.38 6.33 -12.09
N LEU A 44 3.09 7.02 -11.21
CA LEU A 44 2.66 8.31 -10.69
C LEU A 44 2.53 9.34 -11.81
N GLY A 45 1.49 10.17 -11.76
CA GLY A 45 1.35 11.35 -12.59
C GLY A 45 2.14 12.55 -12.03
N ASP A 46 2.24 13.63 -12.80
CA ASP A 46 3.08 14.81 -12.47
C ASP A 46 2.76 15.45 -11.10
N ASN A 47 1.52 15.32 -10.61
CA ASN A 47 1.07 15.87 -9.33
C ASN A 47 0.69 14.77 -8.32
N GLU A 48 1.24 13.58 -8.47
CA GLU A 48 1.03 12.45 -7.58
C GLU A 48 2.31 12.06 -6.87
N ASP A 49 2.18 11.63 -5.64
CA ASP A 49 3.21 11.00 -4.85
C ASP A 49 2.64 9.74 -4.16
N GLU A 50 3.51 8.90 -3.61
CA GLU A 50 3.12 7.70 -2.89
C GLU A 50 2.13 8.02 -1.76
N LYS A 51 2.37 9.10 -1.02
CA LYS A 51 1.52 9.53 0.09
C LYS A 51 0.10 9.83 -0.40
N SER A 52 -0.05 10.55 -1.52
CA SER A 52 -1.37 10.91 -2.06
C SER A 52 -2.19 9.68 -2.44
N LEU A 53 -1.56 8.67 -3.07
CA LEU A 53 -2.24 7.42 -3.41
C LEU A 53 -2.66 6.63 -2.17
N VAL A 54 -1.79 6.53 -1.17
CA VAL A 54 -2.10 5.84 0.09
C VAL A 54 -3.26 6.51 0.81
N ILE A 55 -3.23 7.84 0.92
CA ILE A 55 -4.30 8.61 1.57
C ILE A 55 -5.61 8.49 0.81
N GLU A 56 -5.59 8.53 -0.52
CA GLU A 56 -6.81 8.37 -1.32
C GLU A 56 -7.42 6.97 -1.17
N ALA A 57 -6.61 5.92 -1.26
CA ALA A 57 -7.07 4.54 -1.05
C ALA A 57 -7.65 4.36 0.36
N SER A 58 -6.96 4.90 1.37
CA SER A 58 -7.44 4.85 2.76
C SER A 58 -8.76 5.59 2.95
N LYS A 59 -8.95 6.76 2.36
CA LYS A 59 -10.22 7.50 2.42
C LYS A 59 -11.36 6.69 1.80
N LYS A 60 -11.17 6.12 0.62
CA LYS A 60 -12.17 5.24 -0.02
C LYS A 60 -12.52 4.04 0.85
N LEU A 61 -11.54 3.45 1.51
CA LEU A 61 -11.78 2.35 2.45
C LEU A 61 -12.61 2.82 3.66
N LEU A 62 -12.28 3.97 4.23
CA LEU A 62 -12.96 4.54 5.40
C LEU A 62 -14.41 4.97 5.13
N GLU A 63 -14.80 5.21 3.88
CA GLU A 63 -16.21 5.44 3.51
C GLU A 63 -17.09 4.21 3.79
N ARG A 64 -16.50 3.02 3.83
CA ARG A 64 -17.20 1.74 4.07
C ARG A 64 -16.92 1.15 5.44
N VAL A 65 -15.84 1.58 6.08
CA VAL A 65 -15.37 1.03 7.35
C VAL A 65 -15.44 2.10 8.42
N ASN A 66 -16.09 1.80 9.55
CA ASN A 66 -16.09 2.72 10.69
C ASN A 66 -14.68 2.88 11.28
N SER A 67 -14.15 4.09 11.22
CA SER A 67 -12.82 4.45 11.71
C SER A 67 -12.63 4.31 13.22
N ASP A 68 -13.71 4.47 14.01
CA ASP A 68 -13.65 4.39 15.48
C ASP A 68 -13.30 2.99 16.00
N ASN A 69 -13.44 1.98 15.14
CA ASN A 69 -13.15 0.58 15.48
C ASN A 69 -11.80 0.09 14.94
N ILE A 70 -10.95 0.98 14.43
CA ILE A 70 -9.61 0.62 13.97
C ILE A 70 -8.64 0.71 15.15
N ASP A 71 -8.01 -0.42 15.47
CA ASP A 71 -7.08 -0.56 16.60
C ASP A 71 -5.61 -0.52 16.15
N GLY A 72 -5.35 -0.65 14.85
CA GLY A 72 -4.00 -0.63 14.34
C GLY A 72 -3.91 -0.27 12.87
N ILE A 73 -2.78 0.29 12.48
CA ILE A 73 -2.38 0.54 11.09
C ILE A 73 -0.94 0.09 10.87
N ILE A 74 -0.73 -0.70 9.84
CA ILE A 74 0.58 -1.14 9.40
C ILE A 74 0.79 -0.62 7.98
N HIS A 75 1.71 0.31 7.82
CA HIS A 75 2.13 0.77 6.50
C HIS A 75 3.29 -0.10 6.01
N VAL A 76 3.07 -0.86 4.95
CA VAL A 76 4.09 -1.75 4.37
C VAL A 76 4.62 -1.15 3.10
N SER A 77 5.88 -0.75 3.10
CA SER A 77 6.56 -0.19 1.93
C SER A 77 8.08 -0.43 2.02
N GLN A 78 8.74 -0.60 0.89
CA GLN A 78 10.20 -0.54 0.84
C GLN A 78 10.74 0.89 0.72
N SER A 79 9.87 1.86 0.42
CA SER A 79 10.18 3.28 0.23
C SER A 79 9.21 4.15 1.03
N PRO A 80 9.27 4.13 2.38
CA PRO A 80 8.35 4.92 3.19
C PRO A 80 8.55 6.42 2.90
N PHE A 81 7.45 7.17 2.77
CA PHE A 81 7.50 8.61 2.49
C PHE A 81 7.93 9.45 3.71
N SER A 82 8.02 8.86 4.89
CA SER A 82 8.59 9.48 6.09
C SER A 82 9.23 8.44 7.00
N ARG A 83 10.33 8.81 7.65
CA ARG A 83 11.01 7.96 8.63
C ARG A 83 10.63 8.29 10.07
N LEU A 84 10.54 9.59 10.39
CA LEU A 84 10.17 10.11 11.72
C LEU A 84 9.42 11.44 11.57
N PRO A 85 8.14 11.50 12.00
CA PRO A 85 7.34 10.34 12.41
C PRO A 85 7.21 9.33 11.27
N THR A 86 6.88 8.07 11.57
CA THR A 86 6.71 7.03 10.54
C THR A 86 5.56 7.36 9.59
N SER A 87 5.58 6.81 8.38
CA SER A 87 4.49 7.03 7.40
C SER A 87 3.13 6.64 7.98
N ALA A 88 3.04 5.54 8.73
CA ALA A 88 1.80 5.12 9.41
C ALA A 88 1.27 6.18 10.39
N CYS A 89 2.14 6.83 11.16
CA CYS A 89 1.74 7.91 12.06
C CYS A 89 1.22 9.15 11.31
N LEU A 90 1.82 9.47 10.16
CA LEU A 90 1.32 10.57 9.32
C LEU A 90 -0.01 10.21 8.66
N ILE A 91 -0.20 8.97 8.21
CA ILE A 91 -1.49 8.49 7.69
C ILE A 91 -2.55 8.58 8.77
N GLN A 92 -2.25 8.11 9.99
CA GLN A 92 -3.15 8.21 11.15
C GLN A 92 -3.60 9.65 11.39
N ASP A 93 -2.67 10.59 11.36
CA ASP A 93 -2.95 12.01 11.61
C ASP A 93 -3.78 12.65 10.49
N ILE A 94 -3.39 12.46 9.24
CA ILE A 94 -4.08 13.02 8.07
C ILE A 94 -5.53 12.50 7.95
N LEU A 95 -5.75 11.24 8.33
CA LEU A 95 -7.08 10.61 8.28
C LEU A 95 -7.88 10.81 9.57
N ASN A 96 -7.37 11.57 10.55
CA ASN A 96 -7.98 11.80 11.86
C ASN A 96 -8.38 10.49 12.56
N LEU A 97 -7.56 9.46 12.46
CA LEU A 97 -7.80 8.18 13.13
C LEU A 97 -7.52 8.28 14.65
N PRO A 98 -8.07 7.34 15.46
CA PRO A 98 -7.87 7.34 16.91
C PRO A 98 -6.39 7.40 17.30
N LYS A 99 -6.01 8.28 18.22
CA LYS A 99 -4.60 8.46 18.63
C LYS A 99 -4.08 7.36 19.56
N ASN A 100 -4.97 6.55 20.12
CA ASN A 100 -4.64 5.42 21.01
C ASN A 100 -4.47 4.09 20.28
N MET A 101 -4.56 4.09 18.94
CA MET A 101 -4.30 2.89 18.13
C MET A 101 -2.79 2.69 17.87
N MET A 102 -2.40 1.48 17.51
CA MET A 102 -1.04 1.18 17.08
C MET A 102 -0.80 1.67 15.64
N ALA A 103 0.31 2.38 15.40
CA ALA A 103 0.67 2.86 14.07
C ALA A 103 2.19 2.73 13.85
N PHE A 104 2.60 1.92 12.88
CA PHE A 104 4.01 1.72 12.55
C PHE A 104 4.22 1.27 11.11
N ASP A 105 5.45 1.43 10.64
CA ASP A 105 5.86 1.00 9.31
C ASP A 105 6.57 -0.36 9.37
N LEU A 106 6.30 -1.19 8.36
CA LEU A 106 7.05 -2.40 8.06
C LEU A 106 7.83 -2.17 6.75
N ILE A 107 9.14 -1.94 6.89
CA ILE A 107 10.00 -1.69 5.72
C ILE A 107 10.41 -3.04 5.14
N GLN A 108 9.72 -3.43 4.05
CA GLN A 108 9.92 -4.73 3.42
C GLN A 108 9.58 -4.65 1.92
N GLY A 109 10.28 -5.45 1.12
CA GLY A 109 10.07 -5.53 -0.33
C GLY A 109 8.94 -6.49 -0.73
N CYS A 110 9.19 -7.34 -1.72
CA CYS A 110 8.18 -8.19 -2.37
C CYS A 110 7.36 -9.08 -1.42
N SER A 111 7.96 -9.53 -0.30
CA SER A 111 7.28 -10.33 0.73
C SER A 111 6.53 -9.50 1.77
N GLY A 112 6.60 -8.17 1.69
CA GLY A 112 6.06 -7.25 2.70
C GLY A 112 4.59 -7.48 3.00
N PHE A 113 3.77 -7.72 1.99
CA PHE A 113 2.35 -8.00 2.17
C PHE A 113 2.11 -9.22 3.07
N VAL A 114 2.83 -10.32 2.83
CA VAL A 114 2.69 -11.55 3.64
C VAL A 114 3.17 -11.32 5.07
N TYR A 115 4.28 -10.61 5.26
CA TYR A 115 4.76 -10.24 6.60
C TYR A 115 3.78 -9.30 7.30
N GLY A 116 3.23 -8.32 6.59
CA GLY A 116 2.20 -7.43 7.13
C GLY A 116 0.99 -8.18 7.64
N LEU A 117 0.47 -9.14 6.85
CA LEU A 117 -0.63 -10.02 7.28
C LEU A 117 -0.27 -10.87 8.49
N SER A 118 0.96 -11.40 8.55
CA SER A 118 1.43 -12.19 9.70
C SER A 118 1.48 -11.35 10.98
N VAL A 119 2.00 -10.13 10.88
CA VAL A 119 2.05 -9.19 12.01
C VAL A 119 0.64 -8.79 12.43
N ALA A 120 -0.23 -8.40 11.50
CA ALA A 120 -1.63 -8.07 11.78
C ALA A 120 -2.36 -9.23 12.46
N SER A 121 -2.14 -10.46 11.99
CA SER A 121 -2.69 -11.67 12.61
C SER A 121 -2.23 -11.81 14.07
N SER A 122 -0.94 -11.62 14.33
CA SER A 122 -0.39 -11.67 15.69
C SER A 122 -0.97 -10.58 16.59
N MET A 123 -1.15 -9.36 16.07
CA MET A 123 -1.77 -8.27 16.82
C MET A 123 -3.22 -8.60 17.21
N ILE A 124 -3.97 -9.19 16.31
CA ILE A 124 -5.36 -9.60 16.57
C ILE A 124 -5.40 -10.73 17.61
N TYR A 125 -4.65 -11.82 17.40
CA TYR A 125 -4.75 -13.03 18.24
C TYR A 125 -4.01 -12.92 19.57
N GLN A 126 -2.87 -12.24 19.62
CA GLN A 126 -2.02 -12.19 20.81
C GLN A 126 -2.27 -10.93 21.66
N GLN A 127 -2.61 -9.82 21.02
CA GLN A 127 -2.78 -8.53 21.70
C GLN A 127 -4.25 -8.11 21.82
N GLY A 128 -5.16 -8.87 21.23
CA GLY A 128 -6.60 -8.64 21.34
C GLY A 128 -7.13 -7.47 20.52
N LEU A 129 -6.38 -7.00 19.50
CA LEU A 129 -6.88 -6.00 18.58
C LEU A 129 -8.02 -6.59 17.75
N LYS A 130 -9.00 -5.78 17.40
CA LYS A 130 -10.18 -6.25 16.65
C LYS A 130 -10.04 -5.98 15.16
N LYS A 131 -9.42 -4.85 14.79
CA LYS A 131 -9.29 -4.41 13.39
C LYS A 131 -7.94 -3.70 13.17
N VAL A 132 -7.16 -4.23 12.23
CA VAL A 132 -5.87 -3.68 11.78
C VAL A 132 -5.90 -3.49 10.28
#